data_38ac3cc337d1300ec8ded444ae8e1072
#
_entry.id   38ac3cc337d1300ec8ded444ae8e1072
#
_cell.length_a   1.000
_cell.length_b   1.000
_cell.length_c   1.000
_cell.angle_alpha   90.00
_cell.angle_beta   90.00
_cell.angle_gamma   90.00
#
_symmetry.space_group_name_H-M   'P 1'
#
loop_
_entity.id
_entity.type
_entity.pdbx_description
1 polymer ?
#
loop_
_entity_poly.entity_id
_entity_poly.type
_entity_poly.pdbx_seq_one_letter_code
_entity_poly.pdbx_strand_id
1 'polypeptide(L)'
;MPNPLARYSKGRHVRIASRQRLERFKADWRFHHPLTAEQLDWAGDEVEVIEVAMYHGGDMLYVVRGARGKSGYWHEACLTGTDDTAV
;
A
#
# COMPACT_ATOMS: atom_id res chain seq x y z
N MET A 1 -4.43 19.85 -2.75
CA MET A 1 -5.59 19.40 -1.95
C MET A 1 -5.48 17.91 -1.70
N PRO A 2 -5.69 17.45 -0.47
CA PRO A 2 -5.73 16.02 -0.23
C PRO A 2 -6.92 15.38 -0.94
N ASN A 3 -6.73 14.17 -1.42
CA ASN A 3 -7.80 13.42 -2.06
C ASN A 3 -8.72 12.89 -0.96
N PRO A 4 -10.02 13.25 -0.96
CA PRO A 4 -10.94 12.82 0.11
C PRO A 4 -11.17 11.31 0.16
N LEU A 5 -10.83 10.59 -0.92
CA LEU A 5 -10.97 9.14 -0.95
C LEU A 5 -9.73 8.43 -0.38
N ALA A 6 -8.64 9.15 -0.21
CA ALA A 6 -7.39 8.55 0.25
C ALA A 6 -7.36 8.50 1.78
N ARG A 7 -7.11 7.32 2.33
CA ARG A 7 -6.97 7.13 3.76
C ARG A 7 -5.66 7.71 4.29
N TYR A 8 -4.62 7.66 3.46
CA TYR A 8 -3.29 8.11 3.85
C TYR A 8 -2.86 9.29 3.00
N SER A 9 -2.21 10.28 3.62
CA SER A 9 -1.73 11.45 2.90
C SER A 9 -0.25 11.34 2.62
N LYS A 10 0.21 12.14 1.66
CA LYS A 10 1.63 12.23 1.33
C LYS A 10 2.42 12.59 2.59
N GLY A 11 3.52 11.90 2.81
CA GLY A 11 4.36 12.08 3.98
C GLY A 11 4.01 11.18 5.15
N ARG A 12 2.86 10.51 5.10
CA ARG A 12 2.45 9.62 6.17
C ARG A 12 3.28 8.34 6.16
N HIS A 13 3.69 7.90 7.33
CA HIS A 13 4.33 6.60 7.47
C HIS A 13 3.27 5.54 7.67
N VAL A 14 3.38 4.45 6.93
CA VAL A 14 2.44 3.34 6.99
C VAL A 14 3.24 2.05 6.99
N ARG A 15 2.55 0.96 7.26
CA ARG A 15 3.17 -0.36 7.26
C ARG A 15 2.56 -1.21 6.16
N ILE A 16 3.39 -1.92 5.43
CA ILE A 16 2.90 -2.91 4.47
C ILE A 16 2.25 -4.04 5.25
N ALA A 17 1.14 -4.56 4.76
CA ALA A 17 0.40 -5.62 5.41
C ALA A 17 1.25 -6.89 5.54
N SER A 18 0.76 -7.84 6.34
CA SER A 18 1.44 -9.13 6.51
C SER A 18 1.52 -9.88 5.20
N ARG A 19 2.49 -10.78 5.10
CA ARG A 19 2.64 -11.59 3.89
C ARG A 19 1.38 -12.40 3.59
N GLN A 20 0.74 -12.94 4.61
CA GLN A 20 -0.49 -13.69 4.42
C GLN A 20 -1.58 -12.84 3.78
N ARG A 21 -1.72 -11.60 4.25
CA ARG A 21 -2.71 -10.68 3.70
C ARG A 21 -2.38 -10.29 2.27
N LEU A 22 -1.09 -10.05 1.98
CA LEU A 22 -0.65 -9.72 0.64
C LEU A 22 -0.91 -10.88 -0.32
N GLU A 23 -0.62 -12.10 0.11
CA GLU A 23 -0.85 -13.28 -0.73
C GLU A 23 -2.33 -13.46 -1.03
N ARG A 24 -3.18 -13.23 -0.04
CA ARG A 24 -4.62 -13.31 -0.24
C ARG A 24 -5.09 -12.25 -1.22
N PHE A 25 -4.60 -11.03 -1.06
CA PHE A 25 -4.94 -9.95 -1.98
C PHE A 25 -4.51 -10.28 -3.40
N LYS A 26 -3.29 -10.76 -3.57
CA LYS A 26 -2.77 -11.13 -4.89
C LYS A 26 -3.62 -12.21 -5.54
N ALA A 27 -4.08 -13.17 -4.78
CA ALA A 27 -4.90 -14.26 -5.30
C ALA A 27 -6.31 -13.80 -5.70
N ASP A 28 -6.87 -12.83 -4.95
CA ASP A 28 -8.26 -12.40 -5.13
C ASP A 28 -8.42 -11.24 -6.10
N TRP A 29 -7.36 -10.42 -6.28
CA TRP A 29 -7.46 -9.21 -7.09
C TRP A 29 -7.52 -9.56 -8.58
N ARG A 30 -8.52 -9.02 -9.28
CA ARG A 30 -8.78 -9.32 -10.68
C ARG A 30 -8.70 -8.09 -11.58
N PHE A 31 -8.25 -6.96 -11.04
CA PHE A 31 -8.27 -5.69 -11.75
C PHE A 31 -6.85 -5.22 -12.09
N HIS A 32 -6.73 -3.91 -12.38
CA HIS A 32 -5.44 -3.33 -12.76
C HIS A 32 -4.46 -3.31 -11.59
N HIS A 33 -3.19 -3.29 -11.92
CA HIS A 33 -2.09 -3.19 -10.95
C HIS A 33 -2.08 -4.32 -9.93
N PRO A 34 -2.04 -5.58 -10.41
CA PRO A 34 -1.96 -6.70 -9.47
C PRO A 34 -0.64 -6.66 -8.69
N LEU A 35 -0.63 -7.25 -7.50
CA LEU A 35 0.59 -7.38 -6.75
C LEU A 35 1.58 -8.29 -7.47
N THR A 36 2.85 -7.94 -7.41
CA THR A 36 3.93 -8.75 -7.97
C THR A 36 4.54 -9.64 -6.90
N ALA A 37 5.28 -10.65 -7.33
CA ALA A 37 5.99 -11.51 -6.37
C ALA A 37 6.99 -10.71 -5.53
N GLU A 38 7.62 -9.69 -6.12
CA GLU A 38 8.57 -8.84 -5.39
C GLU A 38 7.90 -8.08 -4.26
N GLN A 39 6.65 -7.64 -4.48
CA GLN A 39 5.94 -6.89 -3.46
C GLN A 39 5.64 -7.72 -2.22
N LEU A 40 5.55 -9.03 -2.35
CA LEU A 40 5.34 -9.89 -1.19
C LEU A 40 6.51 -9.82 -0.21
N ASP A 41 7.69 -9.51 -0.70
CA ASP A 41 8.88 -9.39 0.16
C ASP A 41 8.86 -8.12 1.00
N TRP A 42 7.97 -7.18 0.69
CA TRP A 42 7.83 -5.94 1.46
C TRP A 42 6.94 -6.12 2.70
N ALA A 43 6.39 -7.30 2.89
CA ALA A 43 5.44 -7.56 3.99
C ALA A 43 6.00 -7.10 5.34
N GLY A 44 5.22 -6.29 6.05
CA GLY A 44 5.60 -5.80 7.37
C GLY A 44 6.54 -4.61 7.39
N ASP A 45 7.04 -4.18 6.23
CA ASP A 45 7.96 -3.05 6.16
C ASP A 45 7.23 -1.74 6.49
N GLU A 46 7.93 -0.85 7.19
CA GLU A 46 7.44 0.51 7.39
C GLU A 46 7.93 1.37 6.24
N VAL A 47 7.01 2.13 5.63
CA VAL A 47 7.30 2.93 4.45
C VAL A 47 6.64 4.30 4.58
N GLU A 48 7.09 5.23 3.73
CA GLU A 48 6.51 6.57 3.66
C GLU A 48 5.71 6.72 2.38
N VAL A 49 4.50 7.25 2.48
CA VAL A 49 3.70 7.59 1.30
C VAL A 49 4.32 8.80 0.64
N ILE A 50 4.83 8.64 -0.56
CA ILE A 50 5.46 9.75 -1.29
C ILE A 50 4.54 10.33 -2.36
N GLU A 51 3.49 9.60 -2.72
CA GLU A 51 2.50 10.09 -3.66
C GLU A 51 1.18 9.36 -3.46
N VAL A 52 0.08 10.11 -3.46
CA VAL A 52 -1.26 9.55 -3.55
C VAL A 52 -1.60 9.56 -5.04
N ALA A 53 -1.63 8.39 -5.66
CA ALA A 53 -1.70 8.31 -7.10
C ALA A 53 -3.12 8.48 -7.62
N MET A 54 -3.93 7.43 -7.52
CA MET A 54 -5.27 7.52 -8.09
C MET A 54 -6.15 6.41 -7.53
N TYR A 55 -7.46 6.63 -7.60
CA TYR A 55 -8.44 5.60 -7.30
C TYR A 55 -8.67 4.80 -8.59
N HIS A 56 -8.43 3.53 -8.53
CA HIS A 56 -8.53 2.72 -9.73
C HIS A 56 -8.91 1.28 -9.37
N GLY A 57 -9.86 0.74 -10.09
CA GLY A 57 -10.28 -0.63 -9.90
C GLY A 57 -10.95 -0.91 -8.56
N GLY A 58 -11.44 0.12 -7.88
CA GLY A 58 -12.12 -0.03 -6.61
C GLY A 58 -11.23 0.22 -5.40
N ASP A 59 -10.00 0.65 -5.60
CA ASP A 59 -9.10 0.94 -4.48
C ASP A 59 -8.20 2.12 -4.80
N MET A 60 -7.72 2.80 -3.77
CA MET A 60 -6.80 3.91 -3.92
C MET A 60 -5.39 3.38 -4.05
N LEU A 61 -4.62 3.98 -4.95
CA LEU A 61 -3.24 3.58 -5.20
C LEU A 61 -2.27 4.60 -4.62
N TYR A 62 -1.17 4.09 -4.09
CA TYR A 62 -0.12 4.91 -3.47
C TYR A 62 1.25 4.50 -4.00
N VAL A 63 2.16 5.47 -4.07
CA VAL A 63 3.58 5.19 -4.26
C VAL A 63 4.25 5.40 -2.90
N VAL A 64 5.05 4.44 -2.49
CA VAL A 64 5.71 4.47 -1.19
C VAL A 64 7.21 4.27 -1.34
N ARG A 65 7.95 4.70 -0.32
CA ARG A 65 9.40 4.54 -0.26
C ARG A 65 9.80 4.01 1.11
N GLY A 66 10.73 3.08 1.11
CA GLY A 66 11.25 2.50 2.35
C GLY A 66 12.67 2.02 2.15
N ALA A 67 13.12 1.13 3.04
CA ALA A 67 14.48 0.61 3.00
C ALA A 67 14.81 -0.10 1.70
N ARG A 68 13.79 -0.66 1.03
CA ARG A 68 13.98 -1.36 -0.25
C ARG A 68 13.94 -0.42 -1.45
N GLY A 69 13.80 0.87 -1.22
CA GLY A 69 13.74 1.87 -2.27
C GLY A 69 12.32 2.33 -2.54
N LYS A 70 12.11 2.85 -3.76
CA LYS A 70 10.83 3.39 -4.19
C LYS A 70 10.07 2.31 -4.93
N SER A 71 8.80 2.14 -4.59
CA SER A 71 7.98 1.13 -5.22
C SER A 71 7.23 1.67 -6.44
N GLY A 72 6.56 0.78 -7.17
CA GLY A 72 5.45 1.14 -8.04
C GLY A 72 4.20 1.40 -7.20
N TYR A 73 3.06 0.92 -7.68
CA TYR A 73 1.79 1.21 -7.01
C TYR A 73 1.45 0.19 -5.94
N TRP A 74 0.90 0.71 -4.82
CA TRP A 74 0.38 -0.11 -3.74
C TRP A 74 -1.10 0.19 -3.54
N HIS A 75 -1.91 -0.84 -3.43
CA HIS A 75 -3.32 -0.69 -3.10
C HIS A 75 -3.49 -0.37 -1.63
N GLU A 76 -4.46 0.48 -1.32
CA GLU A 76 -4.74 0.87 0.06
C GLU A 76 -5.01 -0.35 0.95
N ALA A 77 -5.66 -1.36 0.40
CA ALA A 77 -5.96 -2.58 1.15
C ALA A 77 -4.72 -3.33 1.61
N CYS A 78 -3.56 -3.06 1.00
CA CYS A 78 -2.30 -3.69 1.34
C CYS A 78 -1.46 -2.88 2.32
N LEU A 79 -1.99 -1.76 2.80
CA LEU A 79 -1.31 -0.87 3.73
C LEU A 79 -2.08 -0.78 5.04
N THR A 80 -1.37 -0.60 6.14
CA THR A 80 -1.99 -0.34 7.43
C THR A 80 -1.34 0.91 8.02
N GLY A 81 -2.14 1.72 8.70
CA GLY A 81 -1.59 2.87 9.40
C GLY A 81 -0.75 2.42 10.58
N THR A 82 0.37 3.10 10.81
CA THR A 82 1.22 2.77 11.96
C THR A 82 0.48 3.00 13.27
N ASP A 83 -0.46 3.93 13.28
CA ASP A 83 -1.27 4.19 14.47
C ASP A 83 -2.25 3.06 14.77
N ASP A 84 -2.68 2.34 13.74
CA ASP A 84 -3.66 1.25 13.89
C ASP A 84 -3.05 0.06 14.62
N THR A 85 -1.75 -0.06 14.61
CA THR A 85 -1.07 -1.18 15.27
C THR A 85 -0.95 -1.00 16.77
N ALA A 86 -1.24 0.18 17.27
CA ALA A 86 -1.18 0.47 18.69
C ALA A 86 -2.42 -0.04 19.44
N VAL A 87 -3.38 -0.51 18.74
CA VAL A 87 -4.66 -0.93 19.32
C VAL A 87 -4.67 -2.42 19.58
#